data_eabf6f51da155b729e5b7e1eff67358c
#
_entry.id   eabf6f51da155b729e5b7e1eff67358c
#
_cell.length_a   1.000
_cell.length_b   1.000
_cell.length_c   1.000
_cell.angle_alpha   90.00
_cell.angle_beta   90.00
_cell.angle_gamma   90.00
#
_symmetry.space_group_name_H-M   'P 1'
#
loop_
_entity.id
_entity.type
_entity.pdbx_description
1 polymer ?
#
loop_
_entity_poly.entity_id
_entity_poly.type
_entity_poly.pdbx_seq_one_letter_code
_entity_poly.pdbx_strand_id
1 'polypeptide(L)'
;MRITRAILWTVALLSFSTTTLASEVAGAVTIGTRHQLRSEILGEERVYFVHAPVGHQYNQKRYPVLIVLDAEDNFVHTSAAVDVLSRDERIPELILVGINNTNRTRDLTTPTSGAMQSESGGAAEFLRFIADELLPQIDRTYPTRPYRILIGHSLGGLFAVNALVTRPQVFNAYLAISPSLWWNDQSLITAAETFFQSHKDLRGDLYMTIGDEGGEMLGAAWRLSAIMEEHRAPQFRWHFKRSVEESHGTIPYLSTYEGLQVLFDGYSIARSDDLLRSADPRNIEDHYARVSKRMGYEVLVPLSAWLAAAFREQHDPDRVGMLLRRAHELAPKDPRRLVWLAEHHAETNDVERAIVYLTQALEIAPGNPDVRRLIDRFPGRIEAPKDLELSAKDLATYVGVYRIGVDRQKMTVENGRLFINEPFGRCELHALTRDRFYCAHSDTQLIFHRKPGGRITSVTMLYPEFSYERVRE
;
A
#
# COMPACT_ATOMS: atom_id res chain seq x y z
N MET A 1 -58.21 75.70 -16.00
CA MET A 1 -58.73 74.34 -15.91
C MET A 1 -57.54 73.37 -16.27
N ARG A 2 -56.80 72.94 -15.30
CA ARG A 2 -55.72 71.94 -15.51
C ARG A 2 -55.73 71.05 -14.30
N ILE A 3 -56.03 69.75 -14.56
CA ILE A 3 -56.10 68.66 -13.59
C ILE A 3 -54.68 68.03 -13.53
N THR A 4 -54.07 68.12 -12.33
CA THR A 4 -52.79 67.49 -12.05
C THR A 4 -53.04 66.12 -11.45
N ARG A 5 -52.65 65.06 -12.11
CA ARG A 5 -52.63 63.66 -11.59
C ARG A 5 -51.36 63.46 -10.83
N ALA A 6 -51.43 63.15 -9.54
CA ALA A 6 -50.30 62.60 -8.77
C ALA A 6 -50.23 61.10 -8.95
N ILE A 7 -49.03 60.66 -9.35
CA ILE A 7 -48.67 59.20 -9.46
C ILE A 7 -47.94 58.81 -8.18
N LEU A 8 -48.62 57.98 -7.37
CA LEU A 8 -47.97 57.30 -6.22
C LEU A 8 -47.09 56.18 -6.76
N TRP A 9 -45.80 56.26 -6.47
CA TRP A 9 -44.87 55.12 -6.65
C TRP A 9 -44.86 54.29 -5.40
N THR A 10 -45.44 53.05 -5.47
CA THR A 10 -45.28 52.04 -4.44
C THR A 10 -43.98 51.29 -4.69
N VAL A 11 -42.98 51.49 -3.84
CA VAL A 11 -41.72 50.72 -3.87
C VAL A 11 -42.00 49.38 -3.20
N ALA A 12 -42.11 48.33 -3.98
CA ALA A 12 -42.12 46.96 -3.49
C ALA A 12 -40.69 46.54 -3.14
N LEU A 13 -40.36 46.42 -1.86
CA LEU A 13 -39.16 45.79 -1.34
C LEU A 13 -39.25 44.29 -1.62
N LEU A 14 -38.62 43.87 -2.70
CA LEU A 14 -38.29 42.45 -2.95
C LEU A 14 -37.16 42.05 -2.03
N SER A 15 -37.50 41.33 -0.94
CA SER A 15 -36.53 40.63 -0.11
C SER A 15 -35.94 39.47 -0.92
N PHE A 16 -34.76 39.65 -1.49
CA PHE A 16 -33.96 38.54 -2.02
C PHE A 16 -33.45 37.73 -0.82
N SER A 17 -34.09 36.61 -0.53
CA SER A 17 -33.49 35.56 0.29
C SER A 17 -32.35 34.96 -0.50
N THR A 18 -31.14 35.40 -0.20
CA THR A 18 -29.93 34.69 -0.67
C THR A 18 -29.87 33.36 0.06
N THR A 19 -30.39 32.30 -0.58
CA THR A 19 -30.01 30.94 -0.27
C THR A 19 -28.54 30.82 -0.60
N THR A 20 -27.68 30.93 0.38
CA THR A 20 -26.30 30.47 0.30
C THR A 20 -26.38 28.96 0.06
N LEU A 21 -26.27 28.55 -1.20
CA LEU A 21 -25.86 27.20 -1.54
C LEU A 21 -24.50 26.99 -0.85
N ALA A 22 -24.51 26.19 0.22
CA ALA A 22 -23.26 25.68 0.75
C ALA A 22 -22.54 24.99 -0.42
N SER A 23 -21.48 25.61 -0.94
CA SER A 23 -20.61 24.95 -1.87
C SER A 23 -20.03 23.75 -1.12
N GLU A 24 -20.41 22.53 -1.51
CA GLU A 24 -19.63 21.35 -1.14
C GLU A 24 -18.19 21.67 -1.52
N VAL A 25 -17.33 21.79 -0.53
CA VAL A 25 -15.88 21.87 -0.76
C VAL A 25 -15.50 20.48 -1.25
N ALA A 26 -15.38 20.36 -2.56
CA ALA A 26 -14.88 19.14 -3.17
C ALA A 26 -13.50 18.84 -2.53
N GLY A 27 -13.41 17.75 -1.77
CA GLY A 27 -12.15 17.32 -1.17
C GLY A 27 -11.19 16.79 -2.25
N ALA A 28 -9.89 17.05 -2.10
CA ALA A 28 -8.89 16.47 -2.98
C ALA A 28 -8.75 14.97 -2.72
N VAL A 29 -8.65 14.17 -3.79
CA VAL A 29 -8.22 12.77 -3.71
C VAL A 29 -6.69 12.76 -3.78
N THR A 30 -6.04 12.36 -2.68
CA THR A 30 -4.58 12.34 -2.57
C THR A 30 -4.07 10.91 -2.79
N ILE A 31 -3.19 10.72 -3.78
CA ILE A 31 -2.59 9.42 -4.10
C ILE A 31 -1.23 9.26 -3.41
N GLY A 32 -0.52 10.36 -3.14
CA GLY A 32 0.81 10.35 -2.52
C GLY A 32 1.29 11.75 -2.17
N THR A 33 2.53 11.86 -1.72
CA THR A 33 3.18 13.12 -1.36
C THR A 33 4.32 13.45 -2.31
N ARG A 34 4.44 14.73 -2.66
CA ARG A 34 5.53 15.25 -3.50
C ARG A 34 6.67 15.75 -2.63
N HIS A 35 7.88 15.31 -2.96
CA HIS A 35 9.11 15.68 -2.27
C HIS A 35 10.14 16.27 -3.24
N GLN A 36 11.14 16.94 -2.67
CA GLN A 36 12.32 17.43 -3.39
C GLN A 36 13.58 17.02 -2.62
N LEU A 37 14.63 16.68 -3.36
CA LEU A 37 15.94 16.34 -2.84
C LEU A 37 17.00 17.04 -3.69
N ARG A 38 17.86 17.85 -3.06
CA ARG A 38 19.06 18.35 -3.71
C ARG A 38 20.05 17.21 -3.83
N SER A 39 20.37 16.82 -5.06
CA SER A 39 21.40 15.82 -5.33
C SER A 39 22.77 16.49 -5.47
N GLU A 40 23.71 16.08 -4.68
CA GLU A 40 25.11 16.48 -4.83
C GLU A 40 25.78 15.74 -6.00
N ILE A 41 25.39 14.47 -6.22
CA ILE A 41 25.91 13.64 -7.32
C ILE A 41 25.53 14.21 -8.68
N LEU A 42 24.26 14.65 -8.83
CA LEU A 42 23.75 15.19 -10.10
C LEU A 42 23.87 16.71 -10.20
N GLY A 43 24.17 17.39 -9.09
CA GLY A 43 24.29 18.85 -9.03
C GLY A 43 22.96 19.61 -9.23
N GLU A 44 21.81 18.95 -9.06
CA GLU A 44 20.49 19.51 -9.35
C GLU A 44 19.41 19.09 -8.34
N GLU A 45 18.27 19.80 -8.33
CA GLU A 45 17.09 19.39 -7.56
C GLU A 45 16.36 18.25 -8.26
N ARG A 46 16.01 17.22 -7.48
CA ARG A 46 15.24 16.08 -7.97
C ARG A 46 13.87 16.02 -7.29
N VAL A 47 12.82 15.89 -8.09
CA VAL A 47 11.45 15.69 -7.61
C VAL A 47 11.15 14.22 -7.57
N TYR A 48 10.54 13.78 -6.48
CA TYR A 48 10.02 12.43 -6.35
C TYR A 48 8.68 12.41 -5.61
N PHE A 49 7.89 11.39 -5.87
CA PHE A 49 6.62 11.14 -5.20
C PHE A 49 6.75 9.92 -4.29
N VAL A 50 6.01 9.93 -3.19
CA VAL A 50 5.92 8.77 -2.29
C VAL A 50 4.46 8.42 -2.05
N HIS A 51 4.11 7.15 -2.31
CA HIS A 51 2.87 6.54 -1.86
C HIS A 51 3.24 5.48 -0.81
N ALA A 52 2.76 5.66 0.40
CA ALA A 52 3.08 4.78 1.52
C ALA A 52 1.80 4.19 2.11
N PRO A 53 1.85 2.97 2.66
CA PRO A 53 0.70 2.34 3.28
C PRO A 53 0.10 3.20 4.38
N VAL A 54 -1.23 3.18 4.47
CA VAL A 54 -1.94 3.98 5.48
C VAL A 54 -1.53 3.55 6.88
N GLY A 55 -1.27 4.53 7.74
CA GLY A 55 -0.84 4.25 9.10
C GLY A 55 0.63 3.79 9.24
N HIS A 56 1.43 3.80 8.16
CA HIS A 56 2.85 3.43 8.22
C HIS A 56 3.67 4.20 9.28
N GLN A 57 3.24 5.41 9.63
CA GLN A 57 3.90 6.25 10.64
C GLN A 57 3.64 5.76 12.08
N TYR A 58 2.63 4.91 12.29
CA TYR A 58 2.08 4.58 13.60
C TYR A 58 2.17 3.09 13.95
N ASN A 59 2.35 2.25 12.93
CA ASN A 59 2.55 0.81 13.14
C ASN A 59 4.05 0.48 13.20
N GLN A 60 4.37 -0.72 13.69
CA GLN A 60 5.75 -1.20 13.78
C GLN A 60 6.18 -1.97 12.52
N LYS A 61 5.34 -2.00 11.47
CA LYS A 61 5.64 -2.70 10.23
C LYS A 61 6.77 -1.99 9.47
N ARG A 62 7.53 -2.77 8.73
CA ARG A 62 8.53 -2.27 7.78
C ARG A 62 8.18 -2.79 6.39
N TYR A 63 8.41 -1.98 5.38
CA TYR A 63 7.89 -2.18 4.03
C TYR A 63 9.03 -2.29 3.01
N PRO A 64 8.94 -3.22 2.03
CA PRO A 64 9.78 -3.17 0.84
C PRO A 64 9.61 -1.85 0.10
N VAL A 65 10.64 -1.44 -0.65
CA VAL A 65 10.63 -0.20 -1.42
C VAL A 65 10.54 -0.51 -2.91
N LEU A 66 9.58 0.09 -3.58
CA LEU A 66 9.39 0.04 -5.02
C LEU A 66 9.77 1.38 -5.64
N ILE A 67 10.78 1.41 -6.49
CA ILE A 67 11.14 2.58 -7.28
C ILE A 67 10.50 2.46 -8.66
N VAL A 68 9.74 3.48 -9.08
CA VAL A 68 9.22 3.58 -10.44
C VAL A 68 9.81 4.81 -11.13
N LEU A 69 10.37 4.60 -12.31
CA LEU A 69 10.90 5.64 -13.18
C LEU A 69 9.77 6.27 -14.01
N ASP A 70 10.04 7.45 -14.60
CA ASP A 70 9.05 8.20 -15.37
C ASP A 70 7.76 8.40 -14.55
N ALA A 71 7.90 8.92 -13.32
CA ALA A 71 6.80 8.96 -12.36
C ALA A 71 5.63 9.84 -12.82
N GLU A 72 5.87 10.84 -13.63
CA GLU A 72 4.85 11.67 -14.26
C GLU A 72 3.80 10.85 -15.02
N ASP A 73 4.21 9.74 -15.63
CA ASP A 73 3.35 8.84 -16.41
C ASP A 73 2.95 7.58 -15.64
N ASN A 74 3.86 7.05 -14.79
CA ASN A 74 3.73 5.70 -14.24
C ASN A 74 3.29 5.66 -12.76
N PHE A 75 3.37 6.75 -12.00
CA PHE A 75 3.12 6.74 -10.56
C PHE A 75 1.67 6.36 -10.21
N VAL A 76 0.69 6.92 -10.93
CA VAL A 76 -0.73 6.75 -10.61
C VAL A 76 -1.17 5.30 -10.79
N HIS A 77 -0.89 4.69 -11.92
CA HIS A 77 -1.29 3.32 -12.17
C HIS A 77 -0.49 2.31 -11.33
N THR A 78 0.78 2.61 -11.03
CA THR A 78 1.60 1.78 -10.15
C THR A 78 1.07 1.80 -8.72
N SER A 79 0.67 2.97 -8.19
CA SER A 79 0.07 3.07 -6.86
C SER A 79 -1.25 2.28 -6.78
N ALA A 80 -2.09 2.38 -7.81
CA ALA A 80 -3.34 1.61 -7.88
C ALA A 80 -3.10 0.09 -7.92
N ALA A 81 -2.09 -0.36 -8.69
CA ALA A 81 -1.71 -1.77 -8.75
C ALA A 81 -1.19 -2.28 -7.38
N VAL A 82 -0.34 -1.49 -6.70
CA VAL A 82 0.16 -1.81 -5.36
C VAL A 82 -1.00 -1.92 -4.37
N ASP A 83 -1.91 -0.94 -4.35
CA ASP A 83 -3.04 -0.92 -3.41
C ASP A 83 -3.99 -2.11 -3.60
N VAL A 84 -4.33 -2.43 -4.84
CA VAL A 84 -5.23 -3.57 -5.13
C VAL A 84 -4.56 -4.89 -4.75
N LEU A 85 -3.31 -5.09 -5.15
CA LEU A 85 -2.62 -6.36 -4.92
C LEU A 85 -2.27 -6.58 -3.44
N SER A 86 -1.91 -5.53 -2.71
CA SER A 86 -1.59 -5.65 -1.28
C SER A 86 -2.84 -5.82 -0.41
N ARG A 87 -3.95 -5.16 -0.76
CA ARG A 87 -5.24 -5.35 -0.09
C ARG A 87 -5.77 -6.77 -0.23
N ASP A 88 -5.54 -7.39 -1.39
CA ASP A 88 -5.89 -8.79 -1.66
C ASP A 88 -4.80 -9.77 -1.17
N GLU A 89 -3.84 -9.29 -0.39
CA GLU A 89 -2.69 -10.05 0.14
C GLU A 89 -1.95 -10.87 -0.93
N ARG A 90 -1.91 -10.39 -2.18
CA ARG A 90 -1.17 -11.03 -3.29
C ARG A 90 0.28 -10.63 -3.31
N ILE A 91 0.58 -9.44 -2.81
CA ILE A 91 1.91 -8.91 -2.55
C ILE A 91 1.93 -8.28 -1.15
N PRO A 92 3.09 -8.07 -0.53
CA PRO A 92 3.16 -7.27 0.69
C PRO A 92 2.79 -5.81 0.42
N GLU A 93 2.39 -5.09 1.47
CA GLU A 93 2.33 -3.63 1.43
C GLU A 93 3.71 -3.07 1.09
N LEU A 94 3.77 -2.05 0.21
CA LEU A 94 5.00 -1.47 -0.32
C LEU A 94 5.03 0.04 -0.11
N ILE A 95 6.22 0.61 0.07
CA ILE A 95 6.46 2.04 -0.12
C ILE A 95 6.85 2.25 -1.58
N LEU A 96 5.99 2.93 -2.35
CA LEU A 96 6.25 3.29 -3.73
C LEU A 96 6.92 4.67 -3.77
N VAL A 97 8.04 4.76 -4.46
CA VAL A 97 8.78 6.00 -4.73
C VAL A 97 8.85 6.20 -6.24
N GLY A 98 8.21 7.24 -6.73
CA GLY A 98 8.25 7.61 -8.15
C GLY A 98 9.26 8.73 -8.39
N ILE A 99 10.19 8.52 -9.31
CA ILE A 99 11.20 9.52 -9.66
C ILE A 99 10.77 10.25 -10.92
N ASN A 100 10.59 11.59 -10.81
CA ASN A 100 10.31 12.43 -11.97
C ASN A 100 11.56 12.69 -12.81
N ASN A 101 11.35 12.82 -14.11
CA ASN A 101 12.43 13.17 -15.02
C ASN A 101 12.85 14.64 -14.86
N THR A 102 14.15 14.88 -14.97
CA THR A 102 14.76 16.20 -15.20
C THR A 102 15.36 16.23 -16.60
N ASN A 103 16.18 15.26 -16.90
CA ASN A 103 16.67 14.99 -18.26
C ASN A 103 16.62 13.47 -18.51
N ARG A 104 15.52 13.01 -19.07
CA ARG A 104 15.21 11.58 -19.24
C ARG A 104 16.28 10.82 -20.02
N THR A 105 16.68 11.37 -21.17
CA THR A 105 17.67 10.72 -22.02
C THR A 105 19.02 10.61 -21.34
N ARG A 106 19.51 11.70 -20.74
CA ARG A 106 20.75 11.68 -19.97
C ARG A 106 20.73 10.61 -18.88
N ASP A 107 19.70 10.65 -18.04
CA ASP A 107 19.63 9.87 -16.79
C ASP A 107 19.42 8.36 -17.03
N LEU A 108 18.72 8.00 -18.10
CA LEU A 108 18.33 6.59 -18.33
C LEU A 108 19.19 5.85 -19.34
N THR A 109 20.17 6.52 -19.96
CA THR A 109 21.00 5.91 -21.01
C THR A 109 22.47 5.83 -20.67
N THR A 110 23.11 4.78 -21.18
CA THR A 110 24.58 4.70 -21.23
C THR A 110 25.15 5.61 -22.32
N PRO A 111 26.44 6.00 -22.24
CA PRO A 111 27.08 6.81 -23.29
C PRO A 111 26.89 6.18 -24.67
N THR A 112 26.66 7.03 -25.66
CA THR A 112 26.61 6.63 -27.08
C THR A 112 27.43 7.59 -27.93
N SER A 113 27.56 7.29 -29.21
CA SER A 113 28.24 8.15 -30.21
C SER A 113 27.21 8.83 -31.14
N GLY A 114 27.67 9.81 -31.92
CA GLY A 114 26.83 10.51 -32.90
C GLY A 114 25.95 11.61 -32.32
N ALA A 115 24.79 11.82 -32.92
CA ALA A 115 23.90 12.95 -32.59
C ALA A 115 23.41 12.97 -31.14
N MET A 116 23.27 11.82 -30.50
CA MET A 116 22.80 11.69 -29.11
C MET A 116 23.91 11.74 -28.07
N GLN A 117 25.18 11.89 -28.46
CA GLN A 117 26.32 11.84 -27.54
C GLN A 117 26.26 12.89 -26.43
N SER A 118 25.84 14.12 -26.75
CA SER A 118 25.76 15.23 -25.77
C SER A 118 24.55 15.16 -24.83
N GLU A 119 23.55 14.34 -25.17
CA GLU A 119 22.27 14.26 -24.44
C GLU A 119 22.08 12.93 -23.67
N SER A 120 23.12 12.09 -23.63
CA SER A 120 23.06 10.75 -23.08
C SER A 120 24.23 10.45 -22.15
N GLY A 121 24.21 9.30 -21.50
CA GLY A 121 25.39 8.76 -20.81
C GLY A 121 25.45 8.97 -19.31
N GLY A 122 24.43 9.53 -18.69
CA GLY A 122 24.38 9.79 -17.26
C GLY A 122 23.82 8.66 -16.40
N ALA A 123 23.56 7.48 -16.98
CA ALA A 123 22.92 6.38 -16.24
C ALA A 123 23.74 5.93 -15.00
N ALA A 124 25.06 6.00 -15.06
CA ALA A 124 25.92 5.63 -13.94
C ALA A 124 25.74 6.60 -12.74
N GLU A 125 25.75 7.92 -13.01
CA GLU A 125 25.54 8.96 -12.01
C GLU A 125 24.12 8.93 -11.47
N PHE A 126 23.13 8.68 -12.32
CA PHE A 126 21.73 8.55 -11.90
C PHE A 126 21.51 7.33 -11.02
N LEU A 127 22.15 6.18 -11.32
CA LEU A 127 22.12 5.01 -10.46
C LEU A 127 22.83 5.27 -9.12
N ARG A 128 23.91 6.05 -9.10
CA ARG A 128 24.55 6.49 -7.87
C ARG A 128 23.63 7.40 -7.05
N PHE A 129 22.97 8.35 -7.68
CA PHE A 129 21.98 9.21 -7.01
C PHE A 129 20.87 8.34 -6.33
N ILE A 130 20.31 7.37 -7.06
CA ILE A 130 19.28 6.52 -6.48
C ILE A 130 19.83 5.72 -5.28
N ALA A 131 20.99 5.09 -5.46
CA ALA A 131 21.56 4.18 -4.46
C ALA A 131 22.15 4.89 -3.24
N ASP A 132 22.82 6.02 -3.46
CA ASP A 132 23.70 6.63 -2.47
C ASP A 132 23.06 7.90 -1.82
N GLU A 133 22.01 8.49 -2.44
CA GLU A 133 21.30 9.66 -1.91
C GLU A 133 19.80 9.39 -1.67
N LEU A 134 19.04 8.96 -2.70
CA LEU A 134 17.58 8.83 -2.60
C LEU A 134 17.17 7.68 -1.67
N LEU A 135 17.68 6.47 -1.89
CA LEU A 135 17.33 5.32 -1.04
C LEU A 135 17.70 5.54 0.43
N PRO A 136 18.89 6.06 0.79
CA PRO A 136 19.17 6.45 2.18
C PRO A 136 18.23 7.52 2.74
N GLN A 137 17.75 8.47 1.92
CA GLN A 137 16.76 9.46 2.36
C GLN A 137 15.40 8.78 2.65
N ILE A 138 14.97 7.84 1.80
CA ILE A 138 13.75 7.07 2.01
C ILE A 138 13.87 6.21 3.28
N ASP A 139 14.99 5.52 3.48
CA ASP A 139 15.22 4.68 4.65
C ASP A 139 15.23 5.47 5.99
N ARG A 140 15.64 6.75 5.95
CA ARG A 140 15.58 7.64 7.12
C ARG A 140 14.17 8.16 7.40
N THR A 141 13.36 8.32 6.35
CA THR A 141 12.04 8.96 6.46
C THR A 141 10.91 7.95 6.69
N TYR A 142 11.05 6.75 6.17
CA TYR A 142 10.03 5.71 6.17
C TYR A 142 10.53 4.40 6.79
N PRO A 143 9.65 3.59 7.38
CA PRO A 143 10.01 2.29 7.95
C PRO A 143 10.22 1.25 6.83
N THR A 144 11.40 1.24 6.24
CA THR A 144 11.73 0.37 5.10
C THR A 144 12.31 -0.99 5.51
N ARG A 145 12.15 -1.99 4.62
CA ARG A 145 12.87 -3.27 4.62
C ARG A 145 13.98 -3.27 3.56
N PRO A 146 15.00 -4.12 3.68
CA PRO A 146 16.10 -4.19 2.71
C PRO A 146 15.71 -4.97 1.44
N TYR A 147 14.47 -4.87 0.98
CA TYR A 147 14.00 -5.44 -0.28
C TYR A 147 13.55 -4.33 -1.20
N ARG A 148 14.22 -4.18 -2.32
CA ARG A 148 14.08 -3.04 -3.23
C ARG A 148 13.79 -3.54 -4.64
N ILE A 149 12.83 -2.89 -5.29
CA ILE A 149 12.35 -3.21 -6.64
C ILE A 149 12.54 -1.97 -7.50
N LEU A 150 12.97 -2.16 -8.75
CA LEU A 150 13.06 -1.12 -9.76
C LEU A 150 12.13 -1.43 -10.93
N ILE A 151 11.26 -0.48 -11.27
CA ILE A 151 10.41 -0.54 -12.47
C ILE A 151 10.81 0.55 -13.44
N GLY A 152 11.00 0.17 -14.69
CA GLY A 152 11.23 1.11 -15.78
C GLY A 152 10.63 0.65 -17.11
N HIS A 153 10.15 1.62 -17.88
CA HIS A 153 9.59 1.42 -19.21
C HIS A 153 10.48 2.07 -20.28
N SER A 154 10.63 1.42 -21.43
CA SER A 154 11.38 1.95 -22.57
C SER A 154 12.84 2.24 -22.21
N LEU A 155 13.32 3.49 -22.24
CA LEU A 155 14.64 3.87 -21.70
C LEU A 155 14.75 3.58 -20.20
N GLY A 156 13.66 3.69 -19.44
CA GLY A 156 13.61 3.24 -18.04
C GLY A 156 13.82 1.73 -17.90
N GLY A 157 13.31 0.93 -18.84
CA GLY A 157 13.55 -0.50 -18.93
C GLY A 157 15.01 -0.82 -19.26
N LEU A 158 15.61 -0.06 -20.19
CA LEU A 158 17.06 -0.11 -20.47
C LEU A 158 17.86 0.18 -19.19
N PHE A 159 17.50 1.22 -18.45
CA PHE A 159 18.15 1.57 -17.19
C PHE A 159 17.98 0.47 -16.13
N ALA A 160 16.82 -0.18 -16.04
CA ALA A 160 16.61 -1.29 -15.09
C ALA A 160 17.56 -2.47 -15.38
N VAL A 161 17.74 -2.85 -16.66
CA VAL A 161 18.70 -3.87 -17.07
C VAL A 161 20.14 -3.40 -16.82
N ASN A 162 20.46 -2.13 -17.11
CA ASN A 162 21.77 -1.55 -16.83
C ASN A 162 22.09 -1.58 -15.31
N ALA A 163 21.13 -1.25 -14.46
CA ALA A 163 21.30 -1.30 -13.01
C ALA A 163 21.59 -2.73 -12.52
N LEU A 164 20.88 -3.75 -13.06
CA LEU A 164 21.13 -5.15 -12.78
C LEU A 164 22.56 -5.56 -13.15
N VAL A 165 23.04 -5.16 -14.32
CA VAL A 165 24.37 -5.57 -14.84
C VAL A 165 25.51 -4.83 -14.15
N THR A 166 25.32 -3.57 -13.75
CA THR A 166 26.40 -2.71 -13.22
C THR A 166 26.46 -2.64 -11.69
N ARG A 167 25.32 -2.67 -11.00
CA ARG A 167 25.22 -2.61 -9.53
C ARG A 167 24.13 -3.56 -9.00
N PRO A 168 24.24 -4.87 -9.17
CA PRO A 168 23.19 -5.86 -8.84
C PRO A 168 22.79 -5.87 -7.36
N GLN A 169 23.63 -5.34 -6.47
CA GLN A 169 23.34 -5.28 -5.03
C GLN A 169 22.37 -4.15 -4.62
N VAL A 170 22.03 -3.21 -5.53
CA VAL A 170 21.14 -2.09 -5.21
C VAL A 170 19.68 -2.52 -5.14
N PHE A 171 19.28 -3.44 -6.01
CA PHE A 171 17.91 -3.92 -6.09
C PHE A 171 17.84 -5.45 -6.02
N ASN A 172 16.78 -5.95 -5.43
CA ASN A 172 16.49 -7.38 -5.33
C ASN A 172 15.66 -7.89 -6.50
N ALA A 173 14.89 -6.98 -7.14
CA ALA A 173 14.01 -7.34 -8.24
C ALA A 173 13.88 -6.18 -9.25
N TYR A 174 13.64 -6.55 -10.50
CA TYR A 174 13.56 -5.63 -11.63
C TYR A 174 12.34 -5.92 -12.48
N LEU A 175 11.65 -4.86 -12.91
CA LEU A 175 10.63 -4.88 -13.95
C LEU A 175 11.15 -4.05 -15.12
N ALA A 176 11.57 -4.71 -16.20
CA ALA A 176 12.01 -4.07 -17.43
C ALA A 176 10.90 -4.18 -18.48
N ILE A 177 10.13 -3.11 -18.64
CA ILE A 177 8.95 -3.06 -19.52
C ILE A 177 9.37 -2.49 -20.87
N SER A 178 9.19 -3.24 -21.94
CA SER A 178 9.59 -2.87 -23.31
C SER A 178 10.96 -2.18 -23.35
N PRO A 179 12.03 -2.79 -22.79
CA PRO A 179 13.30 -2.12 -22.60
C PRO A 179 13.96 -1.78 -23.95
N SER A 180 14.45 -0.55 -24.08
CA SER A 180 15.14 -0.05 -25.28
C SER A 180 16.54 -0.65 -25.46
N LEU A 181 16.66 -1.99 -25.44
CA LEU A 181 17.92 -2.71 -25.51
C LEU A 181 18.69 -2.56 -26.83
N TRP A 182 18.06 -1.95 -27.84
CA TRP A 182 18.69 -1.55 -29.10
C TRP A 182 19.68 -0.38 -28.93
N TRP A 183 19.61 0.35 -27.81
CA TRP A 183 20.43 1.52 -27.54
C TRP A 183 21.94 1.23 -27.71
N ASN A 184 22.65 2.19 -28.35
CA ASN A 184 24.09 2.15 -28.58
C ASN A 184 24.56 0.79 -29.16
N ASP A 185 23.98 0.40 -30.29
CA ASP A 185 24.27 -0.86 -30.98
C ASP A 185 24.18 -2.09 -30.05
N GLN A 186 23.22 -2.08 -29.13
CA GLN A 186 22.99 -3.16 -28.18
C GLN A 186 24.17 -3.43 -27.23
N SER A 187 24.99 -2.42 -26.95
CA SER A 187 26.16 -2.53 -26.06
C SER A 187 25.82 -3.14 -24.70
N LEU A 188 24.62 -2.89 -24.16
CA LEU A 188 24.17 -3.47 -22.89
C LEU A 188 23.96 -5.00 -23.00
N ILE A 189 23.57 -5.54 -24.15
CA ILE A 189 23.45 -7.00 -24.37
C ILE A 189 24.82 -7.67 -24.23
N THR A 190 25.87 -7.10 -24.85
CA THR A 190 27.24 -7.59 -24.73
C THR A 190 27.75 -7.53 -23.28
N ALA A 191 27.44 -6.43 -22.58
CA ALA A 191 27.78 -6.28 -21.15
C ALA A 191 27.03 -7.30 -20.29
N ALA A 192 25.76 -7.56 -20.57
CA ALA A 192 24.93 -8.54 -19.86
C ALA A 192 25.47 -9.97 -20.05
N GLU A 193 25.91 -10.33 -21.26
CA GLU A 193 26.53 -11.65 -21.52
C GLU A 193 27.76 -11.87 -20.63
N THR A 194 28.68 -10.91 -20.63
CA THR A 194 29.90 -10.96 -19.77
C THR A 194 29.53 -11.05 -18.29
N PHE A 195 28.51 -10.27 -17.87
CA PHE A 195 28.00 -10.27 -16.49
C PHE A 195 27.45 -11.64 -16.09
N PHE A 196 26.53 -12.24 -16.85
CA PHE A 196 25.89 -13.51 -16.51
C PHE A 196 26.89 -14.70 -16.64
N GLN A 197 27.90 -14.60 -17.47
CA GLN A 197 28.99 -15.58 -17.51
C GLN A 197 29.75 -15.65 -16.18
N SER A 198 29.98 -14.52 -15.53
CA SER A 198 30.84 -14.41 -14.34
C SER A 198 30.07 -14.43 -13.01
N HIS A 199 28.75 -14.17 -12.99
CA HIS A 199 27.94 -14.03 -11.75
C HIS A 199 27.01 -15.24 -11.54
N LYS A 200 27.60 -16.43 -11.31
CA LYS A 200 26.81 -17.67 -11.11
C LYS A 200 26.09 -17.75 -9.76
N ASP A 201 26.44 -16.93 -8.80
CA ASP A 201 25.84 -16.79 -7.49
C ASP A 201 24.82 -15.63 -7.39
N LEU A 202 24.52 -14.99 -8.53
CA LEU A 202 23.54 -13.90 -8.62
C LEU A 202 22.21 -14.34 -8.03
N ARG A 203 21.61 -13.45 -7.23
CA ARG A 203 20.28 -13.61 -6.62
C ARG A 203 19.38 -12.47 -7.06
N GLY A 204 18.09 -12.72 -7.09
CA GLY A 204 17.09 -11.72 -7.40
C GLY A 204 16.14 -12.16 -8.49
N ASP A 205 15.35 -11.21 -8.96
CA ASP A 205 14.28 -11.47 -9.90
C ASP A 205 14.28 -10.44 -11.04
N LEU A 206 14.05 -10.89 -12.28
CA LEU A 206 13.78 -10.02 -13.41
C LEU A 206 12.49 -10.46 -14.10
N TYR A 207 11.52 -9.53 -14.21
CA TYR A 207 10.40 -9.68 -15.12
C TYR A 207 10.58 -8.71 -16.29
N MET A 208 10.69 -9.25 -17.49
CA MET A 208 10.84 -8.47 -18.72
C MET A 208 9.63 -8.69 -19.62
N THR A 209 9.08 -7.61 -20.14
CA THR A 209 7.95 -7.67 -21.09
C THR A 209 8.25 -6.89 -22.36
N ILE A 210 7.53 -7.23 -23.44
CA ILE A 210 7.50 -6.46 -24.66
C ILE A 210 6.09 -6.49 -25.26
N GLY A 211 5.65 -5.36 -25.80
CA GLY A 211 4.37 -5.22 -26.46
C GLY A 211 4.35 -5.76 -27.88
N ASP A 212 3.39 -5.29 -28.69
CA ASP A 212 3.36 -5.54 -30.14
C ASP A 212 4.40 -4.66 -30.85
N GLU A 213 5.64 -4.96 -30.56
CA GLU A 213 6.82 -4.30 -31.10
C GLU A 213 7.65 -5.30 -31.89
N GLY A 214 8.13 -4.87 -33.05
CA GLY A 214 8.93 -5.70 -33.94
C GLY A 214 10.40 -5.26 -34.00
N GLY A 215 11.10 -5.79 -35.00
CA GLY A 215 12.46 -5.38 -35.35
C GLY A 215 13.46 -5.51 -34.21
N GLU A 216 14.21 -4.44 -33.97
CA GLU A 216 15.31 -4.43 -33.00
C GLU A 216 14.83 -4.53 -31.56
N MET A 217 13.68 -3.98 -31.20
CA MET A 217 13.12 -4.07 -29.86
C MET A 217 12.92 -5.53 -29.44
N LEU A 218 12.16 -6.27 -30.25
CA LEU A 218 11.88 -7.69 -29.97
C LEU A 218 13.14 -8.54 -30.10
N GLY A 219 13.99 -8.30 -31.13
CA GLY A 219 15.21 -9.04 -31.35
C GLY A 219 16.21 -8.91 -30.20
N ALA A 220 16.35 -7.71 -29.61
CA ALA A 220 17.22 -7.47 -28.47
C ALA A 220 16.69 -8.13 -27.20
N ALA A 221 15.37 -8.11 -26.97
CA ALA A 221 14.76 -8.79 -25.84
C ALA A 221 14.96 -10.33 -25.90
N TRP A 222 14.81 -10.93 -27.08
CA TRP A 222 15.11 -12.34 -27.29
C TRP A 222 16.57 -12.68 -27.06
N ARG A 223 17.51 -11.84 -27.52
CA ARG A 223 18.94 -12.05 -27.27
C ARG A 223 19.29 -12.03 -25.78
N LEU A 224 18.78 -11.05 -25.03
CA LEU A 224 18.98 -11.01 -23.58
C LEU A 224 18.40 -12.25 -22.90
N SER A 225 17.20 -12.69 -23.33
CA SER A 225 16.57 -13.90 -22.80
C SER A 225 17.43 -15.15 -23.07
N ALA A 226 17.98 -15.28 -24.26
CA ALA A 226 18.87 -16.39 -24.62
C ALA A 226 20.14 -16.41 -23.76
N ILE A 227 20.77 -15.25 -23.52
CA ILE A 227 21.96 -15.12 -22.65
C ILE A 227 21.61 -15.54 -21.21
N MET A 228 20.48 -15.10 -20.67
CA MET A 228 20.08 -15.48 -19.31
C MET A 228 19.77 -16.97 -19.18
N GLU A 229 19.23 -17.61 -20.21
CA GLU A 229 19.00 -19.06 -20.22
C GLU A 229 20.30 -19.85 -20.33
N GLU A 230 21.22 -19.44 -21.21
CA GLU A 230 22.52 -20.10 -21.41
C GLU A 230 23.43 -20.00 -20.16
N HIS A 231 23.46 -18.82 -19.55
CA HIS A 231 24.33 -18.52 -18.42
C HIS A 231 23.61 -18.53 -17.07
N ARG A 232 22.61 -19.35 -16.91
CA ARG A 232 21.71 -19.43 -15.78
C ARG A 232 22.40 -19.38 -14.42
N ALA A 233 22.02 -18.43 -13.56
CA ALA A 233 22.35 -18.41 -12.15
C ALA A 233 21.20 -19.07 -11.37
N PRO A 234 21.43 -20.18 -10.61
CA PRO A 234 20.32 -20.98 -10.03
C PRO A 234 19.41 -20.22 -9.04
N GLN A 235 19.91 -19.11 -8.47
CA GLN A 235 19.17 -18.30 -7.50
C GLN A 235 18.65 -16.99 -8.10
N PHE A 236 18.86 -16.74 -9.39
CA PHE A 236 18.31 -15.64 -10.14
C PHE A 236 17.14 -16.14 -10.97
N ARG A 237 15.95 -15.63 -10.69
CA ARG A 237 14.73 -15.97 -11.44
C ARG A 237 14.48 -14.90 -12.49
N TRP A 238 14.13 -15.31 -13.69
CA TRP A 238 13.73 -14.37 -14.71
C TRP A 238 12.55 -14.90 -15.52
N HIS A 239 11.75 -13.99 -16.01
CA HIS A 239 10.59 -14.25 -16.86
C HIS A 239 10.59 -13.26 -18.01
N PHE A 240 10.26 -13.73 -19.20
CA PHE A 240 10.01 -12.91 -20.36
C PHE A 240 8.61 -13.17 -20.90
N LYS A 241 7.84 -12.08 -21.11
CA LYS A 241 6.50 -12.16 -21.70
C LYS A 241 6.37 -11.19 -22.87
N ARG A 242 5.87 -11.69 -24.02
CA ARG A 242 5.40 -10.88 -25.12
C ARG A 242 3.88 -10.70 -25.00
N SER A 243 3.40 -9.46 -25.02
CA SER A 243 1.98 -9.08 -24.93
C SER A 243 1.56 -8.39 -26.23
N VAL A 244 1.14 -9.17 -27.22
CA VAL A 244 0.83 -8.69 -28.59
C VAL A 244 -0.44 -7.84 -28.66
N GLU A 245 -1.27 -7.85 -27.63
CA GLU A 245 -2.45 -6.99 -27.51
C GLU A 245 -2.11 -5.58 -27.00
N GLU A 246 -0.88 -5.37 -26.51
CA GLU A 246 -0.44 -4.12 -25.94
C GLU A 246 0.56 -3.40 -26.84
N SER A 247 0.34 -2.12 -27.08
CA SER A 247 1.31 -1.24 -27.72
C SER A 247 2.44 -0.84 -26.77
N HIS A 248 3.50 -0.21 -27.30
CA HIS A 248 4.58 0.37 -26.48
C HIS A 248 4.06 1.34 -25.39
N GLY A 249 3.01 2.10 -25.68
CA GLY A 249 2.45 3.07 -24.73
C GLY A 249 1.45 2.51 -23.74
N THR A 250 0.81 1.35 -24.01
CA THR A 250 -0.21 0.76 -23.14
C THR A 250 0.33 -0.36 -22.24
N ILE A 251 1.39 -1.01 -22.66
CA ILE A 251 1.98 -2.16 -21.95
C ILE A 251 2.45 -1.85 -20.52
N PRO A 252 2.86 -0.62 -20.11
CA PRO A 252 3.29 -0.36 -18.75
C PRO A 252 2.25 -0.71 -17.70
N TYR A 253 0.98 -0.43 -17.98
CA TYR A 253 -0.11 -0.69 -17.04
C TYR A 253 -0.26 -2.19 -16.71
N LEU A 254 -0.42 -3.00 -17.76
CA LEU A 254 -0.58 -4.45 -17.60
C LEU A 254 0.67 -5.10 -17.03
N SER A 255 1.85 -4.73 -17.55
CA SER A 255 3.12 -5.29 -17.10
C SER A 255 3.44 -4.96 -15.64
N THR A 256 3.08 -3.80 -15.15
CA THR A 256 3.25 -3.45 -13.74
C THR A 256 2.40 -4.36 -12.84
N TYR A 257 1.11 -4.53 -13.17
CA TYR A 257 0.20 -5.37 -12.40
C TYR A 257 0.62 -6.85 -12.41
N GLU A 258 0.92 -7.41 -13.57
CA GLU A 258 1.35 -8.80 -13.71
C GLU A 258 2.75 -9.04 -13.13
N GLY A 259 3.67 -8.12 -13.41
CA GLY A 259 5.07 -8.22 -12.97
C GLY A 259 5.18 -8.22 -11.46
N LEU A 260 4.44 -7.40 -10.76
CA LEU A 260 4.40 -7.43 -9.29
C LEU A 260 3.94 -8.81 -8.78
N GLN A 261 2.94 -9.44 -9.41
CA GLN A 261 2.51 -10.78 -9.03
C GLN A 261 3.58 -11.84 -9.30
N VAL A 262 4.34 -11.73 -10.40
CA VAL A 262 5.43 -12.64 -10.74
C VAL A 262 6.62 -12.47 -9.77
N LEU A 263 7.00 -11.23 -9.46
CA LEU A 263 8.09 -10.96 -8.51
C LEU A 263 7.77 -11.49 -7.10
N PHE A 264 6.52 -11.36 -6.68
CA PHE A 264 6.03 -11.85 -5.39
C PHE A 264 5.37 -13.24 -5.47
N ASP A 265 5.63 -14.00 -6.54
CA ASP A 265 5.12 -15.36 -6.66
C ASP A 265 5.39 -16.19 -5.39
N GLY A 266 4.38 -16.92 -4.92
CA GLY A 266 4.41 -17.65 -3.66
C GLY A 266 4.18 -16.79 -2.40
N TYR A 267 4.05 -15.46 -2.50
CA TYR A 267 3.62 -14.65 -1.36
C TYR A 267 2.17 -14.95 -0.98
N SER A 268 1.27 -15.12 -1.95
CA SER A 268 -0.09 -15.60 -1.71
C SER A 268 -0.21 -17.07 -2.08
N ILE A 269 -0.63 -17.92 -1.13
CA ILE A 269 -0.87 -19.34 -1.37
C ILE A 269 -2.35 -19.65 -1.67
N ALA A 270 -3.24 -18.67 -1.67
CA ALA A 270 -4.68 -18.87 -1.87
C ALA A 270 -5.05 -19.63 -3.16
N ARG A 271 -4.14 -19.67 -4.15
CA ARG A 271 -4.27 -20.40 -5.40
C ARG A 271 -3.36 -21.64 -5.52
N SER A 272 -2.55 -21.94 -4.49
CA SER A 272 -1.64 -23.08 -4.50
C SER A 272 -2.35 -24.34 -4.03
N ASP A 273 -2.88 -25.11 -4.99
CA ASP A 273 -3.60 -26.36 -4.68
C ASP A 273 -2.77 -27.35 -3.86
N ASP A 274 -1.48 -27.46 -4.13
CA ASP A 274 -0.62 -28.45 -3.47
C ASP A 274 -0.35 -28.12 -1.99
N LEU A 275 -0.11 -26.82 -1.69
CA LEU A 275 0.12 -26.37 -0.31
C LEU A 275 -1.16 -26.45 0.54
N LEU A 276 -2.30 -26.14 -0.06
CA LEU A 276 -3.58 -26.14 0.64
C LEU A 276 -4.17 -27.56 0.81
N ARG A 277 -3.75 -28.55 0.00
CA ARG A 277 -4.22 -29.94 0.09
C ARG A 277 -3.74 -30.68 1.34
N SER A 278 -2.63 -30.27 1.93
CA SER A 278 -2.06 -30.99 3.07
C SER A 278 -2.64 -30.56 4.42
N ALA A 279 -3.30 -29.40 4.48
CA ALA A 279 -3.93 -28.81 5.68
C ALA A 279 -3.10 -28.86 6.98
N ASP A 280 -1.82 -29.22 6.89
CA ASP A 280 -0.89 -29.19 8.01
C ASP A 280 -0.35 -27.75 8.17
N PRO A 281 -0.60 -27.09 9.31
CA PRO A 281 -0.08 -25.75 9.58
C PRO A 281 1.41 -25.61 9.30
N ARG A 282 2.19 -26.66 9.55
CA ARG A 282 3.64 -26.68 9.33
C ARG A 282 4.02 -26.48 7.88
N ASN A 283 3.24 -27.01 6.93
CA ASN A 283 3.51 -26.82 5.50
C ASN A 283 3.33 -25.36 5.06
N ILE A 284 2.35 -24.67 5.65
CA ILE A 284 2.13 -23.25 5.43
C ILE A 284 3.31 -22.46 6.02
N GLU A 285 3.69 -22.74 7.26
CA GLU A 285 4.80 -22.07 7.95
C GLU A 285 6.12 -22.30 7.21
N ASP A 286 6.43 -23.53 6.81
CA ASP A 286 7.63 -23.89 6.03
C ASP A 286 7.64 -23.19 4.67
N HIS A 287 6.49 -23.03 4.03
CA HIS A 287 6.40 -22.26 2.79
C HIS A 287 6.79 -20.81 3.03
N TYR A 288 6.23 -20.14 4.03
CA TYR A 288 6.56 -18.74 4.33
C TYR A 288 7.98 -18.57 4.88
N ALA A 289 8.56 -19.59 5.51
CA ALA A 289 9.98 -19.61 5.85
C ALA A 289 10.87 -19.61 4.58
N ARG A 290 10.48 -20.37 3.53
CA ARG A 290 11.18 -20.34 2.22
C ARG A 290 11.01 -18.99 1.53
N VAL A 291 9.81 -18.41 1.54
CA VAL A 291 9.54 -17.07 1.00
C VAL A 291 10.39 -16.03 1.73
N SER A 292 10.44 -16.08 3.06
CA SER A 292 11.28 -15.20 3.89
C SER A 292 12.76 -15.29 3.52
N LYS A 293 13.28 -16.52 3.36
CA LYS A 293 14.67 -16.74 2.94
C LYS A 293 14.96 -16.16 1.54
N ARG A 294 14.02 -16.29 0.60
CA ARG A 294 14.16 -15.72 -0.75
C ARG A 294 14.15 -14.19 -0.71
N MET A 295 13.25 -13.58 0.06
CA MET A 295 13.12 -12.14 0.15
C MET A 295 14.17 -11.48 1.06
N GLY A 296 14.92 -12.27 1.84
CA GLY A 296 15.93 -11.76 2.76
C GLY A 296 15.36 -11.04 3.99
N TYR A 297 14.07 -11.23 4.27
CA TYR A 297 13.43 -10.73 5.49
C TYR A 297 12.27 -11.65 5.91
N GLU A 298 11.86 -11.57 7.18
CA GLU A 298 10.74 -12.34 7.70
C GLU A 298 9.42 -11.90 7.07
N VAL A 299 8.75 -12.84 6.41
CA VAL A 299 7.40 -12.69 5.88
C VAL A 299 6.45 -13.43 6.80
N LEU A 300 5.58 -12.69 7.49
CA LEU A 300 4.53 -13.29 8.31
C LEU A 300 3.48 -13.97 7.43
N VAL A 301 2.96 -15.09 7.88
CA VAL A 301 1.90 -15.81 7.17
C VAL A 301 0.64 -14.92 7.10
N PRO A 302 0.18 -14.52 5.90
CA PRO A 302 -1.03 -13.71 5.75
C PRO A 302 -2.27 -14.43 6.29
N LEU A 303 -3.27 -13.66 6.75
CA LEU A 303 -4.53 -14.25 7.22
C LEU A 303 -5.24 -15.02 6.10
N SER A 304 -5.21 -14.51 4.87
CA SER A 304 -5.79 -15.17 3.70
C SER A 304 -5.26 -16.60 3.47
N ALA A 305 -4.00 -16.85 3.80
CA ALA A 305 -3.40 -18.17 3.68
C ALA A 305 -4.03 -19.19 4.66
N TRP A 306 -4.24 -18.75 5.91
CA TRP A 306 -4.91 -19.58 6.92
C TRP A 306 -6.37 -19.82 6.59
N LEU A 307 -7.07 -18.78 6.12
CA LEU A 307 -8.47 -18.89 5.73
C LEU A 307 -8.65 -19.79 4.49
N ALA A 308 -7.77 -19.70 3.50
CA ALA A 308 -7.80 -20.57 2.33
C ALA A 308 -7.60 -22.04 2.71
N ALA A 309 -6.69 -22.33 3.64
CA ALA A 309 -6.48 -23.68 4.14
C ALA A 309 -7.70 -24.17 4.94
N ALA A 310 -8.25 -23.35 5.84
CA ALA A 310 -9.44 -23.68 6.61
C ALA A 310 -10.67 -23.94 5.71
N PHE A 311 -10.86 -23.11 4.68
CA PHE A 311 -11.96 -23.29 3.73
C PHE A 311 -11.87 -24.62 2.97
N ARG A 312 -10.67 -25.08 2.65
CA ARG A 312 -10.48 -26.40 1.99
C ARG A 312 -10.82 -27.57 2.91
N GLU A 313 -10.59 -27.42 4.18
CA GLU A 313 -10.89 -28.41 5.21
C GLU A 313 -12.32 -28.24 5.80
N GLN A 314 -13.19 -27.44 5.19
CA GLN A 314 -14.53 -27.10 5.71
C GLN A 314 -15.38 -28.31 6.13
N HIS A 315 -15.07 -29.52 5.63
CA HIS A 315 -15.75 -30.77 5.98
C HIS A 315 -15.14 -31.47 7.21
N ASP A 316 -14.01 -30.95 7.75
CA ASP A 316 -13.34 -31.45 8.94
C ASP A 316 -13.22 -30.31 9.99
N PRO A 317 -14.22 -30.19 10.89
CA PRO A 317 -14.24 -29.09 11.88
C PRO A 317 -13.01 -29.06 12.80
N ASP A 318 -12.42 -30.22 13.12
CA ASP A 318 -11.24 -30.28 13.99
C ASP A 318 -10.02 -29.65 13.30
N ARG A 319 -9.84 -29.91 12.01
CA ARG A 319 -8.77 -29.31 11.21
C ARG A 319 -8.99 -27.82 11.00
N VAL A 320 -10.20 -27.37 10.69
CA VAL A 320 -10.54 -25.95 10.62
C VAL A 320 -10.17 -25.26 11.93
N GLY A 321 -10.64 -25.81 13.06
CA GLY A 321 -10.35 -25.26 14.39
C GLY A 321 -8.84 -25.19 14.70
N MET A 322 -8.06 -26.20 14.27
CA MET A 322 -6.61 -26.20 14.44
C MET A 322 -5.94 -25.06 13.64
N LEU A 323 -6.31 -24.89 12.36
CA LEU A 323 -5.77 -23.85 11.50
C LEU A 323 -6.09 -22.45 12.01
N LEU A 324 -7.34 -22.21 12.41
CA LEU A 324 -7.76 -20.91 12.95
C LEU A 324 -7.12 -20.58 14.31
N ARG A 325 -6.96 -21.57 15.21
CA ARG A 325 -6.20 -21.37 16.46
C ARG A 325 -4.77 -20.99 16.18
N ARG A 326 -4.11 -21.70 15.25
CA ARG A 326 -2.72 -21.38 14.88
C ARG A 326 -2.60 -19.98 14.28
N ALA A 327 -3.54 -19.59 13.43
CA ALA A 327 -3.63 -18.22 12.91
C ALA A 327 -3.73 -17.17 14.05
N HIS A 328 -4.56 -17.44 15.06
CA HIS A 328 -4.76 -16.55 16.20
C HIS A 328 -3.48 -16.46 17.07
N GLU A 329 -2.81 -17.56 17.36
CA GLU A 329 -1.56 -17.59 18.13
C GLU A 329 -0.49 -16.68 17.53
N LEU A 330 -0.41 -16.60 16.19
CA LEU A 330 0.57 -15.77 15.48
C LEU A 330 0.21 -14.27 15.48
N ALA A 331 -1.04 -13.91 15.69
CA ALA A 331 -1.48 -12.51 15.81
C ALA A 331 -2.68 -12.38 16.77
N PRO A 332 -2.46 -12.51 18.09
CA PRO A 332 -3.54 -12.62 19.06
C PRO A 332 -4.35 -11.32 19.24
N LYS A 333 -3.86 -10.20 18.74
CA LYS A 333 -4.56 -8.91 18.80
C LYS A 333 -5.34 -8.57 17.52
N ASP A 334 -5.34 -9.43 16.52
CA ASP A 334 -6.12 -9.21 15.29
C ASP A 334 -7.59 -9.67 15.54
N PRO A 335 -8.57 -8.75 15.63
CA PRO A 335 -9.96 -9.09 15.91
C PRO A 335 -10.58 -9.98 14.84
N ARG A 336 -10.12 -9.93 13.59
CA ARG A 336 -10.61 -10.78 12.50
C ARG A 336 -10.36 -12.26 12.79
N ARG A 337 -9.22 -12.60 13.40
CA ARG A 337 -8.88 -13.98 13.76
C ARG A 337 -9.75 -14.51 14.90
N LEU A 338 -10.11 -13.64 15.84
CA LEU A 338 -11.07 -13.96 16.90
C LEU A 338 -12.48 -14.16 16.37
N VAL A 339 -12.91 -13.34 15.41
CA VAL A 339 -14.20 -13.48 14.71
C VAL A 339 -14.29 -14.84 14.02
N TRP A 340 -13.28 -15.25 13.27
CA TRP A 340 -13.25 -16.54 12.59
C TRP A 340 -13.29 -17.73 13.55
N LEU A 341 -12.58 -17.64 14.68
CA LEU A 341 -12.67 -18.65 15.73
C LEU A 341 -14.07 -18.72 16.35
N ALA A 342 -14.69 -17.57 16.61
CA ALA A 342 -16.03 -17.51 17.14
C ALA A 342 -17.06 -18.10 16.17
N GLU A 343 -16.98 -17.80 14.87
CA GLU A 343 -17.84 -18.39 13.83
C GLU A 343 -17.69 -19.92 13.79
N HIS A 344 -16.44 -20.40 13.76
CA HIS A 344 -16.16 -21.83 13.77
C HIS A 344 -16.77 -22.55 14.98
N HIS A 345 -16.59 -22.00 16.20
CA HIS A 345 -17.18 -22.59 17.40
C HIS A 345 -18.71 -22.50 17.43
N ALA A 346 -19.28 -21.44 16.85
CA ALA A 346 -20.73 -21.32 16.69
C ALA A 346 -21.30 -22.38 15.73
N GLU A 347 -20.61 -22.64 14.63
CA GLU A 347 -20.99 -23.65 13.62
C GLU A 347 -20.85 -25.09 14.15
N THR A 348 -19.86 -25.33 15.01
CA THR A 348 -19.65 -26.63 15.67
C THR A 348 -20.45 -26.79 16.96
N ASN A 349 -21.40 -25.87 17.21
CA ASN A 349 -22.28 -25.87 18.38
C ASN A 349 -21.55 -25.70 19.76
N ASP A 350 -20.33 -25.20 19.74
CA ASP A 350 -19.57 -24.85 20.97
C ASP A 350 -19.79 -23.37 21.30
N VAL A 351 -21.03 -23.08 21.73
CA VAL A 351 -21.51 -21.72 21.99
C VAL A 351 -20.67 -21.02 23.07
N GLU A 352 -20.18 -21.75 24.08
CA GLU A 352 -19.39 -21.15 25.17
C GLU A 352 -18.07 -20.58 24.65
N ARG A 353 -17.35 -21.32 23.82
CA ARG A 353 -16.10 -20.82 23.22
C ARG A 353 -16.35 -19.71 22.21
N ALA A 354 -17.42 -19.78 21.42
CA ALA A 354 -17.80 -18.70 20.53
C ALA A 354 -17.98 -17.38 21.29
N ILE A 355 -18.68 -17.41 22.45
CA ILE A 355 -18.88 -16.25 23.33
C ILE A 355 -17.55 -15.71 23.86
N VAL A 356 -16.63 -16.59 24.28
CA VAL A 356 -15.30 -16.16 24.78
C VAL A 356 -14.54 -15.39 23.72
N TYR A 357 -14.45 -15.92 22.48
CA TYR A 357 -13.72 -15.24 21.40
C TYR A 357 -14.40 -13.94 20.95
N LEU A 358 -15.75 -13.91 20.89
CA LEU A 358 -16.49 -12.68 20.60
C LEU A 358 -16.29 -11.60 21.65
N THR A 359 -16.26 -11.99 22.94
CA THR A 359 -16.00 -11.03 24.02
C THR A 359 -14.62 -10.40 23.88
N GLN A 360 -13.60 -11.22 23.60
CA GLN A 360 -12.24 -10.73 23.35
C GLN A 360 -12.17 -9.82 22.11
N ALA A 361 -12.85 -10.21 21.02
CA ALA A 361 -12.92 -9.37 19.80
C ALA A 361 -13.61 -8.03 20.08
N LEU A 362 -14.66 -8.04 20.87
CA LEU A 362 -15.41 -6.84 21.26
C LEU A 362 -14.58 -5.88 22.13
N GLU A 363 -13.73 -6.39 23.01
CA GLU A 363 -12.81 -5.58 23.81
C GLU A 363 -11.76 -4.88 22.92
N ILE A 364 -11.29 -5.58 21.89
CA ILE A 364 -10.29 -5.05 20.96
C ILE A 364 -10.92 -4.08 19.96
N ALA A 365 -12.08 -4.44 19.40
CA ALA A 365 -12.72 -3.72 18.28
C ALA A 365 -14.25 -3.64 18.44
N PRO A 366 -14.76 -2.84 19.39
CA PRO A 366 -16.19 -2.76 19.69
C PRO A 366 -17.04 -2.20 18.55
N GLY A 367 -16.43 -1.48 17.60
CA GLY A 367 -17.09 -0.96 16.39
C GLY A 367 -17.07 -1.92 15.20
N ASN A 368 -16.35 -3.02 15.27
CA ASN A 368 -16.20 -3.96 14.16
C ASN A 368 -17.57 -4.55 13.77
N PRO A 369 -17.99 -4.44 12.49
CA PRO A 369 -19.31 -4.86 12.03
C PRO A 369 -19.50 -6.38 12.12
N ASP A 370 -18.47 -7.17 11.91
CA ASP A 370 -18.56 -8.64 11.98
C ASP A 370 -18.73 -9.12 13.42
N VAL A 371 -18.01 -8.48 14.36
CA VAL A 371 -18.19 -8.74 15.79
C VAL A 371 -19.64 -8.44 16.20
N ARG A 372 -20.16 -7.29 15.80
CA ARG A 372 -21.54 -6.89 16.12
C ARG A 372 -22.58 -7.81 15.51
N ARG A 373 -22.45 -8.14 14.24
CA ARG A 373 -23.32 -9.12 13.55
C ARG A 373 -23.35 -10.49 14.26
N LEU A 374 -22.18 -10.96 14.72
CA LEU A 374 -22.09 -12.24 15.42
C LEU A 374 -22.70 -12.20 16.83
N ILE A 375 -22.60 -11.10 17.55
CA ILE A 375 -23.23 -10.93 18.86
C ILE A 375 -24.75 -11.09 18.74
N ASP A 376 -25.36 -10.59 17.68
CA ASP A 376 -26.81 -10.70 17.43
C ASP A 376 -27.28 -12.16 17.28
N ARG A 377 -26.38 -13.10 16.98
CA ARG A 377 -26.68 -14.55 16.97
C ARG A 377 -26.80 -15.16 18.38
N PHE A 378 -26.34 -14.44 19.41
CA PHE A 378 -26.35 -14.90 20.81
C PHE A 378 -27.07 -13.90 21.72
N PRO A 379 -28.39 -13.67 21.52
CA PRO A 379 -29.14 -12.63 22.23
C PRO A 379 -29.13 -12.89 23.75
N GLY A 380 -28.76 -11.88 24.51
CA GLY A 380 -28.70 -11.94 25.97
C GLY A 380 -27.51 -12.71 26.55
N ARG A 381 -26.62 -13.28 25.72
CA ARG A 381 -25.40 -14.01 26.16
C ARG A 381 -24.16 -13.12 26.16
N ILE A 382 -24.13 -12.12 25.31
CA ILE A 382 -23.08 -11.11 25.22
C ILE A 382 -23.74 -9.74 25.28
N GLU A 383 -23.35 -8.91 26.26
CA GLU A 383 -23.79 -7.53 26.30
C GLU A 383 -22.85 -6.69 25.39
N ALA A 384 -23.40 -6.20 24.29
CA ALA A 384 -22.69 -5.16 23.53
C ALA A 384 -22.50 -3.92 24.45
N PRO A 385 -21.36 -3.22 24.38
CA PRO A 385 -21.16 -2.00 25.13
C PRO A 385 -22.32 -1.04 24.87
N LYS A 386 -22.96 -0.57 25.97
CA LYS A 386 -23.96 0.47 25.84
C LYS A 386 -23.26 1.80 25.63
N ASP A 387 -23.67 2.51 24.59
CA ASP A 387 -23.16 3.84 24.35
C ASP A 387 -23.55 4.77 25.48
N LEU A 388 -22.59 5.48 26.03
CA LEU A 388 -22.83 6.53 27.01
C LEU A 388 -23.41 7.75 26.29
N GLU A 389 -24.62 8.11 26.62
CA GLU A 389 -25.21 9.36 26.12
C GLU A 389 -24.50 10.56 26.75
N LEU A 390 -23.89 11.38 25.92
CA LEU A 390 -23.22 12.61 26.33
C LEU A 390 -24.07 13.82 25.96
N SER A 391 -24.13 14.82 26.87
CA SER A 391 -24.81 16.07 26.60
C SER A 391 -24.14 16.84 25.46
N ALA A 392 -24.87 17.72 24.79
CA ALA A 392 -24.32 18.61 23.77
C ALA A 392 -23.14 19.45 24.32
N LYS A 393 -23.17 19.82 25.60
CA LYS A 393 -22.07 20.51 26.28
C LYS A 393 -20.84 19.63 26.43
N ASP A 394 -21.02 18.36 26.77
CA ASP A 394 -19.90 17.42 26.87
C ASP A 394 -19.29 17.15 25.47
N LEU A 395 -20.14 16.89 24.45
CA LEU A 395 -19.70 16.65 23.08
C LEU A 395 -18.90 17.84 22.52
N ALA A 396 -19.28 19.07 22.84
CA ALA A 396 -18.53 20.26 22.41
C ALA A 396 -17.12 20.32 22.96
N THR A 397 -16.79 19.61 24.05
CA THR A 397 -15.43 19.56 24.60
C THR A 397 -14.44 18.80 23.74
N TYR A 398 -14.90 17.87 22.89
CA TYR A 398 -14.07 17.05 22.01
C TYR A 398 -13.82 17.69 20.65
N VAL A 399 -14.64 18.70 20.26
CA VAL A 399 -14.49 19.42 18.98
C VAL A 399 -13.13 20.10 18.92
N GLY A 400 -12.44 19.92 17.81
CA GLY A 400 -11.13 20.54 17.60
C GLY A 400 -10.33 19.88 16.49
N VAL A 401 -9.14 20.39 16.28
CA VAL A 401 -8.14 19.79 15.39
C VAL A 401 -7.08 19.09 16.23
N TYR A 402 -6.80 17.85 15.89
CA TYR A 402 -5.82 16.99 16.55
C TYR A 402 -4.73 16.61 15.54
N ARG A 403 -3.47 16.84 15.88
CA ARG A 403 -2.35 16.66 14.94
C ARG A 403 -1.26 15.73 15.46
N ILE A 404 -0.58 15.09 14.52
CA ILE A 404 0.70 14.45 14.71
C ILE A 404 1.58 14.81 13.51
N GLY A 405 2.70 15.48 13.74
CA GLY A 405 3.49 16.05 12.66
C GLY A 405 2.68 16.99 11.78
N VAL A 406 2.60 16.69 10.49
CA VAL A 406 1.82 17.46 9.49
C VAL A 406 0.38 16.96 9.33
N ASP A 407 0.08 15.77 9.85
CA ASP A 407 -1.22 15.14 9.72
C ASP A 407 -2.21 15.72 10.73
N ARG A 408 -3.38 16.16 10.25
CA ARG A 408 -4.44 16.81 11.01
C ARG A 408 -5.76 16.09 10.82
N GLN A 409 -6.40 15.80 11.93
CA GLN A 409 -7.77 15.26 11.95
C GLN A 409 -8.70 16.23 12.69
N LYS A 410 -9.84 16.50 12.10
CA LYS A 410 -10.85 17.36 12.68
C LYS A 410 -11.97 16.54 13.31
N MET A 411 -12.31 16.85 14.54
CA MET A 411 -13.51 16.34 15.21
C MET A 411 -14.61 17.40 15.18
N THR A 412 -15.82 16.97 14.82
CA THR A 412 -17.00 17.83 14.69
C THR A 412 -18.20 17.21 15.39
N VAL A 413 -19.12 18.06 15.82
CA VAL A 413 -20.45 17.63 16.32
C VAL A 413 -21.50 18.06 15.32
N GLU A 414 -22.33 17.11 14.87
CA GLU A 414 -23.45 17.34 13.97
C GLU A 414 -24.64 16.52 14.43
N ASN A 415 -25.80 17.14 14.48
CA ASN A 415 -27.07 16.51 14.94
C ASN A 415 -26.94 15.80 16.30
N GLY A 416 -26.14 16.36 17.22
CA GLY A 416 -25.91 15.76 18.54
C GLY A 416 -24.98 14.55 18.58
N ARG A 417 -24.21 14.29 17.51
CA ARG A 417 -23.28 13.19 17.40
C ARG A 417 -21.87 13.69 17.12
N LEU A 418 -20.87 13.00 17.66
CA LEU A 418 -19.46 13.33 17.45
C LEU A 418 -18.90 12.54 16.26
N PHE A 419 -18.12 13.21 15.41
CA PHE A 419 -17.50 12.61 14.23
C PHE A 419 -16.03 12.94 14.16
N ILE A 420 -15.26 12.02 13.60
CA ILE A 420 -13.87 12.22 13.18
C ILE A 420 -13.74 12.02 11.67
N ASN A 421 -12.93 12.84 11.00
CA ASN A 421 -12.58 12.62 9.61
C ASN A 421 -11.33 11.73 9.56
N GLU A 422 -11.46 10.54 8.96
CA GLU A 422 -10.37 9.61 8.70
C GLU A 422 -9.94 9.69 7.23
N PRO A 423 -8.74 9.19 6.85
CA PRO A 423 -8.26 9.23 5.46
C PRO A 423 -9.21 8.61 4.44
N PHE A 424 -10.02 7.63 4.86
CA PHE A 424 -10.97 6.91 4.00
C PHE A 424 -12.44 7.31 4.21
N GLY A 425 -12.69 8.36 4.96
CA GLY A 425 -14.05 8.82 5.19
C GLY A 425 -14.26 9.41 6.55
N ARG A 426 -15.52 9.61 6.87
CA ARG A 426 -15.96 10.16 8.12
C ARG A 426 -16.51 9.05 9.02
N CYS A 427 -16.08 9.01 10.26
CA CYS A 427 -16.56 8.05 11.23
C CYS A 427 -17.35 8.69 12.37
N GLU A 428 -18.50 8.10 12.71
CA GLU A 428 -19.27 8.44 13.91
C GLU A 428 -18.61 7.82 15.14
N LEU A 429 -18.42 8.62 16.19
CA LEU A 429 -17.79 8.21 17.45
C LEU A 429 -18.85 7.94 18.51
N HIS A 430 -18.85 6.74 19.04
CA HIS A 430 -19.71 6.28 20.12
C HIS A 430 -18.92 6.23 21.43
N ALA A 431 -19.45 6.81 22.50
CA ALA A 431 -18.79 6.87 23.79
C ALA A 431 -18.97 5.57 24.59
N LEU A 432 -17.88 4.91 24.95
CA LEU A 432 -17.86 3.81 25.92
C LEU A 432 -17.79 4.35 27.36
N THR A 433 -17.00 5.40 27.55
CA THR A 433 -16.89 6.19 28.77
C THR A 433 -16.79 7.66 28.39
N ARG A 434 -16.70 8.54 29.40
CA ARG A 434 -16.51 9.97 29.12
C ARG A 434 -15.30 10.30 28.27
N ASP A 435 -14.23 9.49 28.32
CA ASP A 435 -12.99 9.76 27.59
C ASP A 435 -12.54 8.61 26.66
N ARG A 436 -13.33 7.54 26.55
CA ARG A 436 -13.06 6.42 25.63
C ARG A 436 -14.22 6.25 24.66
N PHE A 437 -13.88 6.28 23.38
CA PHE A 437 -14.80 6.16 22.27
C PHE A 437 -14.37 5.03 21.33
N TYR A 438 -15.30 4.57 20.52
CA TYR A 438 -14.99 3.72 19.36
C TYR A 438 -15.60 4.33 18.10
N CYS A 439 -14.98 4.04 16.97
CA CYS A 439 -15.45 4.43 15.66
C CYS A 439 -16.48 3.40 15.17
N ALA A 440 -17.68 3.85 14.83
CA ALA A 440 -18.71 2.96 14.27
C ALA A 440 -18.21 2.32 12.96
N HIS A 441 -18.45 1.03 12.79
CA HIS A 441 -18.05 0.26 11.62
C HIS A 441 -16.52 0.19 11.38
N SER A 442 -15.71 0.32 12.43
CA SER A 442 -14.25 0.29 12.37
C SER A 442 -13.65 -0.40 13.60
N ASP A 443 -12.39 -0.81 13.48
CA ASP A 443 -11.62 -1.37 14.59
C ASP A 443 -10.97 -0.28 15.46
N THR A 444 -11.17 0.99 15.13
CA THR A 444 -10.53 2.12 15.79
C THR A 444 -11.22 2.48 17.10
N GLN A 445 -10.43 2.66 18.16
CA GLN A 445 -10.87 3.29 19.41
C GLN A 445 -10.08 4.57 19.67
N LEU A 446 -10.65 5.45 20.48
CA LEU A 446 -10.06 6.74 20.85
C LEU A 446 -10.07 6.90 22.36
N ILE A 447 -8.94 7.33 22.94
CA ILE A 447 -8.85 7.72 24.36
C ILE A 447 -8.44 9.18 24.44
N PHE A 448 -9.33 10.04 24.95
CA PHE A 448 -9.05 11.45 25.15
C PHE A 448 -8.34 11.68 26.46
N HIS A 449 -7.31 12.52 26.46
CA HIS A 449 -6.52 12.88 27.64
C HIS A 449 -6.88 14.30 28.08
N ARG A 450 -7.16 14.44 29.39
CA ARG A 450 -7.52 15.73 30.00
C ARG A 450 -6.47 16.19 30.99
N LYS A 451 -6.23 17.50 31.01
CA LYS A 451 -5.50 18.15 32.12
C LYS A 451 -6.40 18.34 33.34
N PRO A 452 -5.81 18.55 34.55
CA PRO A 452 -6.57 19.09 35.69
C PRO A 452 -7.35 20.34 35.25
N GLY A 453 -8.66 20.39 35.50
CA GLY A 453 -9.54 21.45 34.96
C GLY A 453 -10.37 21.00 33.75
N GLY A 454 -10.23 19.77 33.25
CA GLY A 454 -11.14 19.11 32.31
C GLY A 454 -10.89 19.40 30.83
N ARG A 455 -9.90 20.24 30.48
CA ARG A 455 -9.56 20.55 29.09
C ARG A 455 -8.87 19.34 28.42
N ILE A 456 -9.36 18.91 27.27
CA ILE A 456 -8.74 17.90 26.43
C ILE A 456 -7.48 18.47 25.78
N THR A 457 -6.38 17.74 25.87
CA THR A 457 -5.07 18.13 25.32
C THR A 457 -4.59 17.23 24.20
N SER A 458 -5.01 15.97 24.21
CA SER A 458 -4.64 15.00 23.20
C SER A 458 -5.66 13.86 23.09
N VAL A 459 -5.55 13.07 22.08
CA VAL A 459 -6.28 11.82 21.88
C VAL A 459 -5.33 10.71 21.45
N THR A 460 -5.40 9.56 22.12
CA THR A 460 -4.72 8.34 21.66
C THR A 460 -5.68 7.59 20.73
N MET A 461 -5.24 7.36 19.50
CA MET A 461 -5.92 6.48 18.55
C MET A 461 -5.41 5.06 18.77
N LEU A 462 -6.32 4.14 19.06
CA LEU A 462 -6.02 2.72 19.27
C LEU A 462 -6.50 1.93 18.07
N TYR A 463 -5.61 1.20 17.46
CA TYR A 463 -5.89 0.18 16.45
C TYR A 463 -5.50 -1.19 17.01
N PRO A 464 -5.99 -2.30 16.49
CA PRO A 464 -5.68 -3.63 17.05
C PRO A 464 -4.18 -3.92 17.17
N GLU A 465 -3.39 -3.45 16.22
CA GLU A 465 -1.95 -3.76 16.14
C GLU A 465 -1.04 -2.63 16.63
N PHE A 466 -1.56 -1.39 16.80
CA PHE A 466 -0.76 -0.23 17.17
C PHE A 466 -1.59 0.90 17.78
N SER A 467 -0.92 1.88 18.39
CA SER A 467 -1.56 3.10 18.88
C SER A 467 -0.63 4.31 18.70
N TYR A 468 -1.23 5.48 18.60
CA TYR A 468 -0.49 6.75 18.55
C TYR A 468 -1.30 7.89 19.16
N GLU A 469 -0.60 8.93 19.62
CA GLU A 469 -1.21 10.09 20.26
C GLU A 469 -1.18 11.31 19.33
N ARG A 470 -2.31 12.02 19.23
CA ARG A 470 -2.45 13.30 18.55
C ARG A 470 -2.66 14.41 19.56
N VAL A 471 -1.91 15.48 19.42
CA VAL A 471 -2.01 16.67 20.27
C VAL A 471 -3.09 17.60 19.71
N ARG A 472 -3.95 18.14 20.57
CA ARG A 472 -4.96 19.11 20.21
C ARG A 472 -4.31 20.46 19.93
N GLU A 473 -4.66 21.08 18.79
CA GLU A 473 -4.25 22.45 18.42
C GLU A 473 -4.93 23.53 19.25
#